data_43061138fa383ed530a96ba0a7de87b0
#
_entry.id   43061138fa383ed530a96ba0a7de87b0
#
_cell.length_a   1.000
_cell.length_b   1.000
_cell.length_c   1.000
_cell.angle_alpha   90.00
_cell.angle_beta   90.00
_cell.angle_gamma   90.00
#
_symmetry.space_group_name_H-M   'P 1'
#
loop_
_entity.id
_entity.type
_entity.pdbx_description
1 polymer ?
#
loop_
_entity_poly.entity_id
_entity_poly.type
_entity_poly.pdbx_seq_one_letter_code
_entity_poly.pdbx_strand_id
1 'polypeptide(L)'
;EKLVAASRDKIAAGLKSLEEAGADFTIACLHMGREGYYEPTDVQTELCRYTVDAGFNAVYCTHAHRLQPAEDYNGGVIFYGLGNFIFGGHTDPGAYDTGIAQLTLKRVGGKVTLDSYSFIPCSLSSTVGPDSTVLGPNTLNNYQPQPYTEGGDAWNRAMSMLNGTYEGANYQVDYGNVLTAMNG
;
A
#
# COMPACT_ATOMS: atom_id res chain seq x y z
N GLU A 1 15.58 11.70 12.61
CA GLU A 1 16.81 11.70 11.77
C GLU A 1 17.57 10.37 11.86
N LYS A 2 17.95 9.86 13.05
CA LYS A 2 18.71 8.59 13.19
C LYS A 2 17.99 7.36 12.61
N LEU A 3 16.66 7.25 12.79
CA LEU A 3 15.87 6.14 12.24
C LEU A 3 15.80 6.20 10.71
N VAL A 4 15.68 7.38 10.13
CA VAL A 4 15.67 7.58 8.68
C VAL A 4 17.02 7.19 8.08
N ALA A 5 18.13 7.61 8.70
CA ALA A 5 19.47 7.23 8.25
C ALA A 5 19.68 5.71 8.31
N ALA A 6 19.34 5.05 9.43
CA ALA A 6 19.44 3.59 9.55
C ALA A 6 18.56 2.84 8.54
N SER A 7 17.41 3.41 8.17
CA SER A 7 16.54 2.85 7.13
C SER A 7 17.17 2.96 5.74
N ARG A 8 17.79 4.09 5.42
CA ARG A 8 18.55 4.28 4.15
C ARG A 8 19.68 3.30 4.02
N ASP A 9 20.45 3.06 5.09
CA ASP A 9 21.56 2.08 5.07
C ASP A 9 21.02 0.66 4.79
N LYS A 10 19.90 0.27 5.39
CA LYS A 10 19.26 -1.04 5.14
C LYS A 10 18.74 -1.16 3.71
N ILE A 11 18.13 -0.10 3.17
CA ILE A 11 17.64 -0.06 1.78
C ILE A 11 18.82 -0.25 0.81
N ALA A 12 19.92 0.50 0.98
CA ALA A 12 21.09 0.37 0.16
C ALA A 12 21.74 -1.02 0.24
N ALA A 13 21.85 -1.58 1.44
CA ALA A 13 22.38 -2.93 1.64
C ALA A 13 21.48 -4.01 1.01
N GLY A 14 20.16 -3.85 1.11
CA GLY A 14 19.19 -4.76 0.50
C GLY A 14 19.27 -4.74 -1.01
N LEU A 15 19.35 -3.56 -1.63
CA LEU A 15 19.54 -3.44 -3.08
C LEU A 15 20.81 -4.13 -3.54
N LYS A 16 21.94 -3.85 -2.89
CA LYS A 16 23.22 -4.49 -3.20
C LYS A 16 23.14 -6.00 -3.18
N SER A 17 22.48 -6.58 -2.15
CA SER A 17 22.31 -8.04 -2.05
C SER A 17 21.47 -8.61 -3.20
N LEU A 18 20.45 -7.89 -3.67
CA LEU A 18 19.61 -8.30 -4.80
C LEU A 18 20.40 -8.23 -6.12
N GLU A 19 21.19 -7.19 -6.31
CA GLU A 19 22.07 -7.04 -7.49
C GLU A 19 23.13 -8.15 -7.54
N GLU A 20 23.77 -8.45 -6.41
CA GLU A 20 24.75 -9.55 -6.29
C GLU A 20 24.09 -10.93 -6.56
N ALA A 21 22.81 -11.07 -6.25
CA ALA A 21 22.01 -12.26 -6.57
C ALA A 21 21.54 -12.31 -8.04
N GLY A 22 21.79 -11.27 -8.83
CA GLY A 22 21.42 -11.20 -10.25
C GLY A 22 19.96 -10.84 -10.49
N ALA A 23 19.32 -10.11 -9.60
CA ALA A 23 17.95 -9.66 -9.79
C ALA A 23 17.87 -8.65 -10.96
N ASP A 24 17.01 -8.93 -11.93
CA ASP A 24 16.76 -8.06 -13.09
C ASP A 24 15.77 -6.92 -12.78
N PHE A 25 14.90 -7.10 -11.77
CA PHE A 25 13.90 -6.14 -11.33
C PHE A 25 13.73 -6.25 -9.81
N THR A 26 13.70 -5.11 -9.13
CA THR A 26 13.71 -5.07 -7.67
C THR A 26 12.48 -4.35 -7.13
N ILE A 27 11.85 -4.92 -6.10
CA ILE A 27 10.71 -4.34 -5.41
C ILE A 27 11.04 -4.22 -3.93
N ALA A 28 10.92 -3.04 -3.36
CA ALA A 28 11.05 -2.81 -1.93
C ALA A 28 9.69 -2.87 -1.25
N CYS A 29 9.62 -3.64 -0.16
CA CYS A 29 8.46 -3.71 0.72
C CYS A 29 8.79 -2.98 2.02
N LEU A 30 8.13 -1.85 2.29
CA LEU A 30 8.38 -1.02 3.47
C LEU A 30 7.16 -1.07 4.41
N HIS A 31 7.40 -1.39 5.68
CA HIS A 31 6.34 -1.38 6.70
C HIS A 31 6.40 -0.08 7.48
N MET A 32 5.64 0.91 7.04
CA MET A 32 5.69 2.28 7.55
C MET A 32 4.46 3.10 7.14
N GLY A 33 4.26 4.21 7.80
CA GLY A 33 3.15 5.11 7.56
C GLY A 33 2.44 5.46 8.87
N ARG A 34 1.25 6.01 8.76
CA ARG A 34 0.36 6.31 9.89
C ARG A 34 -0.94 5.52 9.71
N GLU A 35 -1.28 4.72 10.72
CA GLU A 35 -2.51 3.93 10.70
C GLU A 35 -3.75 4.81 10.56
N GLY A 36 -4.68 4.38 9.69
CA GLY A 36 -5.95 5.03 9.46
C GLY A 36 -5.91 6.23 8.52
N TYR A 37 -4.74 6.64 8.01
CA TYR A 37 -4.58 7.80 7.15
C TYR A 37 -4.55 7.42 5.67
N TYR A 38 -5.26 8.19 4.85
CA TYR A 38 -5.32 8.03 3.40
C TYR A 38 -4.17 8.74 2.66
N GLU A 39 -3.41 9.58 3.37
CA GLU A 39 -2.27 10.31 2.84
C GLU A 39 -0.97 9.75 3.43
N PRO A 40 0.09 9.63 2.62
CA PRO A 40 1.40 9.27 3.13
C PRO A 40 1.96 10.37 4.03
N THR A 41 2.76 10.00 5.01
CA THR A 41 3.51 10.97 5.81
C THR A 41 4.71 11.50 5.04
N ASP A 42 5.25 12.67 5.43
CA ASP A 42 6.46 13.23 4.81
C ASP A 42 7.63 12.25 4.87
N VAL A 43 7.83 11.57 6.00
CA VAL A 43 8.88 10.56 6.18
C VAL A 43 8.67 9.36 5.25
N GLN A 44 7.42 8.94 5.07
CA GLN A 44 7.08 7.85 4.15
C GLN A 44 7.40 8.25 2.70
N THR A 45 6.99 9.45 2.30
CA THR A 45 7.27 10.00 0.97
C THR A 45 8.79 10.11 0.74
N GLU A 46 9.53 10.67 1.69
CA GLU A 46 10.99 10.82 1.61
C GLU A 46 11.71 9.47 1.44
N LEU A 47 11.37 8.47 2.26
CA LEU A 47 12.02 7.16 2.21
C LEU A 47 11.63 6.36 0.97
N CYS A 48 10.38 6.43 0.52
CA CYS A 48 9.96 5.75 -0.71
C CYS A 48 10.68 6.33 -1.94
N ARG A 49 10.74 7.64 -2.06
CA ARG A 49 11.47 8.31 -3.15
C ARG A 49 12.97 8.01 -3.09
N TYR A 50 13.58 8.08 -1.90
CA TYR A 50 14.95 7.65 -1.69
C TYR A 50 15.18 6.20 -2.16
N THR A 51 14.25 5.30 -1.92
CA THR A 51 14.36 3.89 -2.31
C THR A 51 14.40 3.74 -3.83
N VAL A 52 13.57 4.49 -4.55
CA VAL A 52 13.63 4.53 -6.02
C VAL A 52 14.94 5.18 -6.52
N ASP A 53 15.35 6.29 -5.92
CA ASP A 53 16.61 6.97 -6.27
C ASP A 53 17.84 6.09 -6.01
N ALA A 54 17.78 5.20 -5.01
CA ALA A 54 18.81 4.21 -4.74
C ALA A 54 18.91 3.13 -5.83
N GLY A 55 17.84 2.92 -6.64
CA GLY A 55 17.83 1.99 -7.77
C GLY A 55 16.74 0.90 -7.74
N PHE A 56 15.85 0.89 -6.75
CA PHE A 56 14.69 0.00 -6.79
C PHE A 56 13.72 0.42 -7.89
N ASN A 57 13.11 -0.57 -8.56
CA ASN A 57 12.18 -0.32 -9.67
C ASN A 57 10.76 -0.07 -9.20
N ALA A 58 10.36 -0.62 -8.07
CA ALA A 58 9.06 -0.39 -7.46
C ALA A 58 9.18 -0.41 -5.92
N VAL A 59 8.28 0.33 -5.28
CA VAL A 59 8.16 0.38 -3.81
C VAL A 59 6.69 0.22 -3.45
N TYR A 60 6.39 -0.58 -2.43
CA TYR A 60 5.09 -0.52 -1.81
C TYR A 60 5.21 -0.51 -0.29
N CYS A 61 4.29 0.20 0.37
CA CYS A 61 4.22 0.26 1.81
C CYS A 61 2.99 -0.48 2.35
N THR A 62 3.15 -0.94 3.58
CA THR A 62 2.08 -1.49 4.44
C THR A 62 2.07 -0.72 5.75
N HIS A 63 1.20 -1.05 6.68
CA HIS A 63 1.03 -0.45 8.01
C HIS A 63 -0.13 0.56 8.11
N ALA A 64 -0.36 1.42 7.14
CA ALA A 64 -1.44 2.41 7.21
C ALA A 64 -2.83 1.78 7.33
N HIS A 65 -3.00 0.53 6.91
CA HIS A 65 -4.29 -0.18 6.83
C HIS A 65 -5.32 0.58 5.97
N ARG A 66 -4.82 1.39 5.04
CA ARG A 66 -5.60 2.19 4.10
C ARG A 66 -4.99 2.08 2.71
N LEU A 67 -5.85 2.16 1.71
CA LEU A 67 -5.41 2.42 0.36
C LEU A 67 -4.93 3.87 0.30
N GLN A 68 -3.69 4.09 -0.13
CA GLN A 68 -3.05 5.38 -0.26
C GLN A 68 -2.62 5.63 -1.70
N PRO A 69 -2.25 6.86 -2.08
CA PRO A 69 -1.85 7.19 -3.45
C PRO A 69 -0.74 6.29 -4.02
N ALA A 70 -0.74 6.19 -5.35
CA ALA A 70 0.39 5.74 -6.13
C ALA A 70 1.09 6.93 -6.77
N GLU A 71 2.40 6.83 -6.97
CA GLU A 71 3.22 7.87 -7.59
C GLU A 71 4.16 7.26 -8.62
N ASP A 72 4.16 7.82 -9.84
CA ASP A 72 5.24 7.63 -10.80
C ASP A 72 6.40 8.53 -10.41
N TYR A 73 7.53 7.94 -10.05
CA TYR A 73 8.67 8.69 -9.57
C TYR A 73 9.98 8.17 -10.16
N ASN A 74 10.71 9.04 -10.85
CA ASN A 74 12.07 8.80 -11.37
C ASN A 74 12.23 7.46 -12.12
N GLY A 75 11.21 7.07 -12.91
CA GLY A 75 11.21 5.83 -13.69
C GLY A 75 10.81 4.56 -12.92
N GLY A 76 10.47 4.68 -11.66
CA GLY A 76 9.86 3.65 -10.82
C GLY A 76 8.42 3.98 -10.44
N VAL A 77 7.77 3.09 -9.72
CA VAL A 77 6.43 3.29 -9.16
C VAL A 77 6.43 3.10 -7.65
N ILE A 78 5.72 3.96 -6.95
CA ILE A 78 5.53 3.90 -5.50
C ILE A 78 4.06 3.72 -5.19
N PHE A 79 3.70 2.68 -4.45
CA PHE A 79 2.39 2.51 -3.83
C PHE A 79 2.52 2.78 -2.33
N TYR A 80 2.04 3.93 -1.88
CA TYR A 80 2.18 4.35 -0.49
C TYR A 80 1.36 3.52 0.50
N GLY A 81 0.29 2.87 0.05
CA GLY A 81 -0.48 1.91 0.83
C GLY A 81 -1.45 1.15 -0.05
N LEU A 82 -1.50 -0.17 0.10
CA LEU A 82 -2.40 -1.04 -0.65
C LEU A 82 -3.61 -1.52 0.17
N GLY A 83 -3.77 -1.01 1.41
CA GLY A 83 -4.83 -1.44 2.31
C GLY A 83 -4.63 -2.85 2.87
N ASN A 84 -5.71 -3.42 3.39
CA ASN A 84 -5.73 -4.79 3.91
C ASN A 84 -6.25 -5.74 2.82
N PHE A 85 -5.47 -6.70 2.39
CA PHE A 85 -5.92 -7.67 1.38
C PHE A 85 -6.43 -8.97 2.02
N ILE A 86 -5.58 -9.68 2.78
CA ILE A 86 -5.96 -10.80 3.64
C ILE A 86 -5.56 -10.44 5.05
N PHE A 87 -6.52 -10.01 5.86
CA PHE A 87 -6.25 -9.51 7.20
C PHE A 87 -7.03 -10.33 8.24
N GLY A 88 -6.43 -11.45 8.63
CA GLY A 88 -7.05 -12.47 9.48
C GLY A 88 -7.15 -12.13 10.98
N GLY A 89 -6.56 -11.02 11.43
CA GLY A 89 -6.53 -10.64 12.84
C GLY A 89 -7.72 -9.79 13.29
N HIS A 90 -8.57 -9.34 12.38
CA HIS A 90 -9.62 -8.38 12.70
C HIS A 90 -10.93 -8.68 11.97
N THR A 91 -12.03 -8.80 12.72
CA THR A 91 -13.37 -8.89 12.15
C THR A 91 -13.86 -7.54 11.65
N ASP A 92 -13.24 -6.47 12.12
CA ASP A 92 -13.57 -5.09 11.80
C ASP A 92 -12.30 -4.26 11.52
N PRO A 93 -11.77 -4.30 10.29
CA PRO A 93 -10.51 -3.63 9.95
C PRO A 93 -10.64 -2.11 9.75
N GLY A 94 -11.81 -1.51 9.96
CA GLY A 94 -12.04 -0.08 9.83
C GLY A 94 -11.99 0.48 8.40
N ALA A 95 -11.54 -0.28 7.41
CA ALA A 95 -11.64 0.02 5.98
C ALA A 95 -11.57 -1.26 5.17
N TYR A 96 -12.33 -1.28 4.07
CA TYR A 96 -12.49 -2.45 3.20
C TYR A 96 -11.82 -2.27 1.84
N ASP A 97 -11.43 -1.04 1.48
CA ASP A 97 -10.80 -0.75 0.21
C ASP A 97 -9.35 -1.22 0.19
N THR A 98 -9.05 -2.03 -0.80
CA THR A 98 -7.74 -2.60 -1.08
C THR A 98 -7.61 -2.87 -2.59
N GLY A 99 -6.60 -3.61 -3.00
CA GLY A 99 -6.52 -4.05 -4.37
C GLY A 99 -5.22 -4.73 -4.74
N ILE A 100 -5.12 -5.05 -6.01
CA ILE A 100 -3.98 -5.75 -6.60
C ILE A 100 -3.26 -4.80 -7.55
N ALA A 101 -2.03 -4.43 -7.22
CA ALA A 101 -1.14 -3.75 -8.15
C ALA A 101 -0.53 -4.78 -9.11
N GLN A 102 -0.70 -4.58 -10.40
CA GLN A 102 -0.12 -5.41 -11.46
C GLN A 102 0.97 -4.62 -12.17
N LEU A 103 2.18 -5.18 -12.24
CA LEU A 103 3.30 -4.57 -12.93
C LEU A 103 3.55 -5.32 -14.24
N THR A 104 3.57 -4.60 -15.35
CA THR A 104 3.98 -5.14 -16.65
C THR A 104 5.43 -4.79 -16.88
N LEU A 105 6.25 -5.81 -17.07
CA LEU A 105 7.68 -5.64 -17.28
C LEU A 105 8.05 -5.92 -18.73
N LYS A 106 9.03 -5.19 -19.25
CA LYS A 106 9.62 -5.46 -20.56
C LYS A 106 11.13 -5.66 -20.47
N ARG A 107 11.64 -6.52 -21.34
CA ARG A 107 13.09 -6.73 -21.48
C ARG A 107 13.56 -6.14 -22.82
N VAL A 108 14.50 -5.20 -22.74
CA VAL A 108 15.10 -4.58 -23.94
C VAL A 108 16.61 -4.58 -23.74
N GLY A 109 17.34 -5.15 -24.70
CA GLY A 109 18.80 -5.20 -24.65
C GLY A 109 19.36 -5.89 -23.40
N GLY A 110 18.66 -6.87 -22.86
CA GLY A 110 19.04 -7.58 -21.64
C GLY A 110 18.58 -6.91 -20.33
N LYS A 111 18.19 -5.64 -20.36
CA LYS A 111 17.67 -4.91 -19.19
C LYS A 111 16.17 -5.09 -19.04
N VAL A 112 15.71 -5.36 -17.82
CA VAL A 112 14.28 -5.39 -17.45
C VAL A 112 13.88 -4.04 -16.86
N THR A 113 12.78 -3.50 -17.33
CA THR A 113 12.24 -2.22 -16.85
C THR A 113 10.72 -2.34 -16.63
N LEU A 114 10.16 -1.46 -15.82
CA LEU A 114 8.71 -1.27 -15.75
C LEU A 114 8.24 -0.71 -17.11
N ASP A 115 7.25 -1.36 -17.72
CA ASP A 115 6.60 -0.88 -18.94
C ASP A 115 5.33 -0.11 -18.60
N SER A 116 4.50 -0.70 -17.74
CA SER A 116 3.29 -0.08 -17.23
C SER A 116 2.87 -0.75 -15.93
N TYR A 117 1.91 -0.15 -15.26
CA TYR A 117 1.19 -0.81 -14.16
C TYR A 117 -0.31 -0.55 -14.27
N SER A 118 -1.08 -1.40 -13.63
CA SER A 118 -2.52 -1.23 -13.44
C SER A 118 -2.90 -1.60 -12.01
N PHE A 119 -4.09 -1.22 -11.63
CA PHE A 119 -4.60 -1.52 -10.30
C PHE A 119 -6.02 -2.10 -10.41
N ILE A 120 -6.27 -3.19 -9.71
CA ILE A 120 -7.58 -3.81 -9.61
C ILE A 120 -8.12 -3.49 -8.21
N PRO A 121 -9.03 -2.50 -8.08
CA PRO A 121 -9.64 -2.18 -6.81
C PRO A 121 -10.49 -3.35 -6.30
N CYS A 122 -10.31 -3.67 -5.02
CA CYS A 122 -10.99 -4.79 -4.37
C CYS A 122 -11.58 -4.37 -3.03
N SER A 123 -12.65 -5.06 -2.63
CA SER A 123 -12.98 -5.19 -1.21
C SER A 123 -12.13 -6.29 -0.58
N LEU A 124 -11.70 -6.12 0.65
CA LEU A 124 -11.04 -7.19 1.42
C LEU A 124 -12.00 -8.32 1.83
N SER A 125 -13.30 -8.15 1.65
CA SER A 125 -14.33 -9.11 2.04
C SER A 125 -15.44 -9.23 0.99
N SER A 126 -15.79 -10.44 0.61
CA SER A 126 -16.89 -10.69 -0.34
C SER A 126 -18.27 -10.46 0.25
N THR A 127 -18.40 -10.26 1.57
CA THR A 127 -19.65 -9.88 2.22
C THR A 127 -20.02 -8.40 2.00
N VAL A 128 -19.03 -7.60 1.60
CA VAL A 128 -19.22 -6.21 1.21
C VAL A 128 -19.56 -6.18 -0.25
N GLY A 129 -20.51 -6.34 -0.88
CA GLY A 129 -20.80 -6.49 -2.32
C GLY A 129 -19.90 -5.68 -3.25
N PRO A 130 -19.86 -6.03 -4.54
CA PRO A 130 -18.90 -5.47 -5.51
C PRO A 130 -19.10 -3.97 -5.80
N ASP A 131 -20.25 -3.42 -5.41
CA ASP A 131 -20.59 -1.99 -5.59
C ASP A 131 -20.79 -1.27 -4.24
N SER A 132 -20.30 -1.86 -3.14
CA SER A 132 -20.51 -1.30 -1.80
C SER A 132 -19.69 -0.02 -1.59
N THR A 133 -20.34 0.97 -0.99
CA THR A 133 -19.73 2.21 -0.51
C THR A 133 -19.44 2.18 0.99
N VAL A 134 -19.59 1.04 1.65
CA VAL A 134 -19.36 0.91 3.09
C VAL A 134 -17.87 1.09 3.40
N LEU A 135 -17.56 2.07 4.21
CA LEU A 135 -16.21 2.42 4.66
C LEU A 135 -15.97 2.10 6.13
N GLY A 136 -17.00 1.73 6.83
CA GLY A 136 -16.94 1.56 8.28
C GLY A 136 -16.74 0.14 8.73
N PRO A 137 -16.70 -0.03 10.05
CA PRO A 137 -16.66 -1.32 10.71
C PRO A 137 -17.76 -2.24 10.18
N ASN A 138 -17.35 -3.43 9.80
CA ASN A 138 -18.25 -4.47 9.36
C ASN A 138 -17.81 -5.81 9.97
N THR A 139 -18.58 -6.32 10.90
CA THR A 139 -18.32 -7.59 11.55
C THR A 139 -18.46 -8.81 10.62
N LEU A 140 -18.77 -8.58 9.36
CA LEU A 140 -18.98 -9.60 8.34
C LEU A 140 -17.73 -9.88 7.48
N ASN A 141 -16.55 -9.45 7.90
CA ASN A 141 -15.32 -9.79 7.17
C ASN A 141 -15.14 -11.31 7.13
N ASN A 142 -15.16 -11.86 5.93
CA ASN A 142 -14.96 -13.29 5.68
C ASN A 142 -13.56 -13.62 5.11
N TYR A 143 -12.66 -12.63 5.06
CA TYR A 143 -11.28 -12.81 4.58
C TYR A 143 -11.16 -13.29 3.13
N GLN A 144 -12.16 -12.99 2.30
CA GLN A 144 -12.20 -13.34 0.89
C GLN A 144 -12.25 -12.06 0.04
N PRO A 145 -11.12 -11.52 -0.37
CA PRO A 145 -11.08 -10.35 -1.22
C PRO A 145 -11.80 -10.59 -2.54
N GLN A 146 -12.48 -9.55 -3.03
CA GLN A 146 -13.13 -9.60 -4.35
C GLN A 146 -12.99 -8.26 -5.07
N PRO A 147 -12.82 -8.27 -6.41
CA PRO A 147 -12.80 -7.05 -7.19
C PRO A 147 -14.12 -6.29 -7.10
N TYR A 148 -14.04 -4.95 -7.11
CA TYR A 148 -15.20 -4.10 -7.34
C TYR A 148 -15.61 -4.13 -8.81
N THR A 149 -16.89 -3.82 -9.07
CA THR A 149 -17.38 -3.60 -10.43
C THR A 149 -16.75 -2.33 -10.99
N GLU A 150 -16.06 -2.45 -12.13
CA GLU A 150 -15.40 -1.32 -12.79
C GLU A 150 -16.40 -0.19 -13.10
N GLY A 151 -16.05 1.03 -12.73
CA GLY A 151 -16.89 2.22 -12.89
C GLY A 151 -18.01 2.36 -11.86
N GLY A 152 -18.21 1.39 -10.95
CA GLY A 152 -19.13 1.51 -9.82
C GLY A 152 -18.62 2.45 -8.73
N ASP A 153 -19.48 2.82 -7.77
CA ASP A 153 -19.15 3.79 -6.72
C ASP A 153 -17.97 3.36 -5.84
N ALA A 154 -17.91 2.08 -5.49
CA ALA A 154 -16.82 1.53 -4.69
C ALA A 154 -15.49 1.53 -5.47
N TRP A 155 -15.53 1.19 -6.75
CA TRP A 155 -14.38 1.25 -7.64
C TRP A 155 -13.87 2.69 -7.77
N ASN A 156 -14.77 3.64 -8.06
CA ASN A 156 -14.43 5.06 -8.21
C ASN A 156 -13.84 5.62 -6.90
N ARG A 157 -14.38 5.25 -5.75
CA ARG A 157 -13.85 5.61 -4.43
C ARG A 157 -12.42 5.10 -4.25
N ALA A 158 -12.17 3.81 -4.48
CA ALA A 158 -10.85 3.21 -4.35
C ALA A 158 -9.84 3.85 -5.32
N MET A 159 -10.26 4.11 -6.55
CA MET A 159 -9.41 4.80 -7.53
C MET A 159 -9.11 6.24 -7.13
N SER A 160 -10.05 6.95 -6.47
CA SER A 160 -9.76 8.29 -5.94
C SER A 160 -8.72 8.27 -4.82
N MET A 161 -8.68 7.23 -3.99
CA MET A 161 -7.61 7.03 -3.01
C MET A 161 -6.26 6.81 -3.70
N LEU A 162 -6.21 5.92 -4.70
CA LEU A 162 -5.00 5.63 -5.45
C LEU A 162 -4.47 6.85 -6.21
N ASN A 163 -5.35 7.69 -6.73
CA ASN A 163 -5.00 8.92 -7.45
C ASN A 163 -4.74 10.13 -6.54
N GLY A 164 -4.88 9.97 -5.21
CA GLY A 164 -4.66 11.06 -4.25
C GLY A 164 -5.73 12.16 -4.27
N THR A 165 -6.94 11.86 -4.76
CA THR A 165 -8.06 12.80 -4.83
C THR A 165 -9.19 12.49 -3.85
N TYR A 166 -8.99 11.52 -2.97
CA TYR A 166 -9.96 11.13 -1.97
C TYR A 166 -10.00 12.13 -0.81
N GLU A 167 -11.18 12.67 -0.51
CA GLU A 167 -11.41 13.67 0.53
C GLU A 167 -12.07 13.11 1.80
N GLY A 168 -12.02 11.78 1.98
CA GLY A 168 -12.61 11.13 3.16
C GLY A 168 -11.83 11.42 4.44
N ALA A 169 -12.52 11.35 5.58
CA ALA A 169 -11.93 11.58 6.88
C ALA A 169 -10.96 10.46 7.26
N ASN A 170 -9.80 10.82 7.78
CA ASN A 170 -8.85 9.89 8.37
C ASN A 170 -9.44 9.28 9.65
N TYR A 171 -9.19 7.98 9.85
CA TYR A 171 -9.53 7.29 11.07
C TYR A 171 -8.41 7.44 12.08
N GLN A 172 -8.71 7.91 13.26
CA GLN A 172 -7.73 7.94 14.36
C GLN A 172 -7.90 6.67 15.20
N VAL A 173 -6.85 5.86 15.25
CA VAL A 173 -6.80 4.71 16.16
C VAL A 173 -6.63 5.23 17.58
N ASP A 174 -7.61 4.99 18.44
CA ASP A 174 -7.50 5.28 19.88
C ASP A 174 -6.73 4.16 20.58
N TYR A 175 -5.43 4.35 20.72
CA TYR A 175 -4.57 3.42 21.46
C TYR A 175 -4.78 3.45 23.00
N GLY A 176 -5.53 4.42 23.52
CA GLY A 176 -5.79 4.55 24.97
C GLY A 176 -6.53 3.33 25.54
N ASN A 177 -7.47 2.78 24.80
CA ASN A 177 -8.24 1.61 25.20
C ASN A 177 -7.45 0.29 25.08
N VAL A 178 -6.50 0.20 24.16
CA VAL A 178 -5.67 -1.00 23.97
C VAL A 178 -4.67 -1.17 25.11
N LEU A 179 -4.04 -0.08 25.53
CA LEU A 179 -3.09 -0.10 26.66
C LEU A 179 -3.77 -0.41 28.00
N THR A 180 -5.01 0.01 28.21
CA THR A 180 -5.79 -0.31 29.41
C THR A 180 -6.16 -1.79 29.45
N ALA A 181 -6.49 -2.40 28.33
CA ALA A 181 -6.81 -3.83 28.25
C ALA A 181 -5.59 -4.76 28.42
N MET A 182 -4.37 -4.27 28.17
CA MET A 182 -3.12 -5.04 28.36
C MET A 182 -2.56 -4.96 29.78
N ASN A 183 -3.01 -3.99 30.59
CA ASN A 183 -2.54 -3.75 31.97
C ASN A 183 -3.59 -4.11 33.05
N GLY A 184 -4.69 -4.74 32.68
CA GLY A 184 -5.77 -5.23 33.54
C GLY A 184 -5.70 -6.79 33.67
#